data_f11acb2614ef12cc9f1b593eab7dc2a5
#
_entry.id   f11acb2614ef12cc9f1b593eab7dc2a5
#
_cell.length_a   1.000
_cell.length_b   1.000
_cell.length_c   1.000
_cell.angle_alpha   90.00
_cell.angle_beta   90.00
_cell.angle_gamma   90.00
#
_symmetry.space_group_name_H-M   'P 1'
#
loop_
_entity.id
_entity.type
_entity.pdbx_description
1 polymer ?
#
loop_
_entity_poly.entity_id
_entity_poly.type
_entity_poly.pdbx_seq_one_letter_code
_entity_poly.pdbx_strand_id
1 'polypeptide(L)'
;GGIKPNENFELMKYFLAEDNTEIPHIAYEFGRNGEHYLCAKDKEELNRFLPLLQKTLKKEVEYIILDEDTEEEEIEEYLERESEYTFKIPDYPRQVTLIHPWVYKELAKEYDKGLPDEQTFSRLLDLPHDELRHDLEQIILYKLGQFHRVPVKKQKEDSVVLAAVILLSVVGNEESLGCVLECLHQPEVFYDLYIGDFIVESIMPTLYFTGKNQLKKLMEEMKIPGLYPFAKSVIPEAVLRIAIETPERKAEVVAWFHELLQFIIHDPQHGTSVPPVLIGLILDNIITLKAFELLPECKTIIKERLADEYTFRDLKDIEQLMINENKQMKLTLDYRDIIKCLRGEKNSFGVEIN
;
A
#
# COMPACT_ATOMS: atom_id res chain seq x y z
N GLY A 1 -11.73 14.90 7.73
CA GLY A 1 -12.81 14.54 6.80
C GLY A 1 -12.48 14.97 5.40
N GLY A 2 -12.05 14.01 4.56
CA GLY A 2 -11.62 14.25 3.21
C GLY A 2 -12.69 14.83 2.29
N ILE A 3 -12.24 15.52 1.26
CA ILE A 3 -13.06 15.94 0.13
C ILE A 3 -13.30 14.71 -0.72
N LYS A 4 -14.56 14.42 -1.03
CA LYS A 4 -14.88 13.35 -1.97
C LYS A 4 -14.43 13.73 -3.39
N PRO A 5 -13.96 12.81 -4.23
CA PRO A 5 -13.61 13.10 -5.63
C PRO A 5 -14.69 13.86 -6.40
N ASN A 6 -15.96 13.53 -6.18
CA ASN A 6 -17.10 14.23 -6.78
C ASN A 6 -17.23 15.68 -6.31
N GLU A 7 -16.87 15.99 -5.06
CA GLU A 7 -16.93 17.35 -4.50
C GLU A 7 -15.88 18.24 -5.15
N ASN A 8 -14.68 17.72 -5.40
CA ASN A 8 -13.65 18.40 -6.19
C ASN A 8 -14.14 18.73 -7.60
N PHE A 9 -14.82 17.79 -8.23
CA PHE A 9 -15.35 17.99 -9.57
C PHE A 9 -16.47 19.05 -9.62
N GLU A 10 -17.34 19.08 -8.65
CA GLU A 10 -18.37 20.11 -8.54
C GLU A 10 -17.77 21.49 -8.25
N LEU A 11 -16.71 21.57 -7.43
CA LEU A 11 -15.94 22.79 -7.23
C LEU A 11 -15.29 23.26 -8.54
N MET A 12 -14.64 22.36 -9.28
CA MET A 12 -14.05 22.67 -10.59
C MET A 12 -15.10 23.17 -11.59
N LYS A 13 -16.26 22.52 -11.66
CA LYS A 13 -17.39 22.98 -12.50
C LYS A 13 -17.86 24.37 -12.12
N TYR A 14 -17.96 24.64 -10.83
CA TYR A 14 -18.38 25.96 -10.34
C TYR A 14 -17.41 27.04 -10.80
N PHE A 15 -16.10 26.84 -10.66
CA PHE A 15 -15.10 27.77 -11.13
C PHE A 15 -15.13 27.96 -12.65
N LEU A 16 -15.25 26.89 -13.42
CA LEU A 16 -15.38 26.96 -14.87
C LEU A 16 -16.64 27.73 -15.31
N ALA A 17 -17.72 27.66 -14.54
CA ALA A 17 -18.97 28.35 -14.85
C ALA A 17 -18.92 29.84 -14.54
N GLU A 18 -18.17 30.26 -13.52
CA GLU A 18 -18.12 31.67 -13.09
C GLU A 18 -17.05 32.51 -13.80
N ASP A 19 -15.87 31.98 -14.07
CA ASP A 19 -14.73 32.80 -14.50
C ASP A 19 -14.31 32.64 -15.97
N ASN A 20 -14.72 31.65 -16.68
CA ASN A 20 -14.41 31.41 -18.11
C ASN A 20 -12.91 31.43 -18.49
N THR A 21 -11.95 31.55 -17.58
CA THR A 21 -10.58 31.92 -17.95
C THR A 21 -9.47 31.11 -17.35
N GLU A 22 -9.58 30.53 -16.17
CA GLU A 22 -8.52 29.67 -15.62
C GLU A 22 -9.11 28.59 -14.70
N ILE A 23 -8.83 27.35 -15.04
CA ILE A 23 -9.04 26.21 -14.14
C ILE A 23 -8.08 26.42 -12.98
N PRO A 24 -8.57 26.53 -11.73
CA PRO A 24 -7.70 26.57 -10.58
C PRO A 24 -6.82 25.33 -10.59
N HIS A 25 -5.54 25.49 -10.30
CA HIS A 25 -4.62 24.39 -10.21
C HIS A 25 -4.89 23.63 -8.89
N ILE A 26 -5.96 22.86 -8.86
CA ILE A 26 -6.25 21.97 -7.76
C ILE A 26 -5.54 20.66 -8.03
N ALA A 27 -4.37 20.47 -7.43
CA ALA A 27 -3.83 19.16 -7.25
C ALA A 27 -4.51 18.55 -6.02
N TYR A 28 -5.23 17.46 -6.23
CA TYR A 28 -5.75 16.62 -5.17
C TYR A 28 -4.70 15.57 -4.88
N GLU A 29 -3.99 15.74 -3.77
CA GLU A 29 -3.06 14.74 -3.30
C GLU A 29 -3.61 14.07 -2.06
N PHE A 30 -3.43 12.76 -1.99
CA PHE A 30 -3.77 11.96 -0.84
C PHE A 30 -2.56 11.92 0.10
N GLY A 31 -2.69 12.52 1.28
CA GLY A 31 -1.62 12.54 2.26
C GLY A 31 -1.44 11.21 2.99
N ARG A 32 -0.34 11.13 3.69
CA ARG A 32 0.17 9.92 4.38
C ARG A 32 -0.83 9.28 5.36
N ASN A 33 -1.74 10.06 5.93
CA ASN A 33 -2.66 9.62 6.98
C ASN A 33 -4.14 9.81 6.61
N GLY A 34 -4.46 9.80 5.32
CA GLY A 34 -5.83 10.07 4.86
C GLY A 34 -6.20 11.54 4.83
N GLU A 35 -5.21 12.43 4.94
CA GLU A 35 -5.40 13.85 4.72
C GLU A 35 -5.59 14.12 3.22
N HIS A 36 -6.23 15.23 2.93
CA HIS A 36 -6.44 15.68 1.58
C HIS A 36 -5.82 17.04 1.40
N TYR A 37 -4.91 17.14 0.45
CA TYR A 37 -4.26 18.40 0.11
C TYR A 37 -4.97 19.04 -1.07
N LEU A 38 -5.23 20.34 -0.93
CA LEU A 38 -5.61 21.21 -2.02
C LEU A 38 -4.47 22.20 -2.24
N CYS A 39 -3.79 22.05 -3.36
CA CYS A 39 -2.76 22.99 -3.75
C CYS A 39 -3.40 24.12 -4.56
N ALA A 40 -3.25 25.34 -4.11
CA ALA A 40 -3.60 26.54 -4.86
C ALA A 40 -2.33 27.12 -5.50
N LYS A 41 -2.49 27.84 -6.60
CA LYS A 41 -1.42 28.52 -7.31
C LYS A 41 -0.72 29.58 -6.43
N ASP A 42 -1.51 30.28 -5.63
CA ASP A 42 -1.07 31.33 -4.72
C ASP A 42 -2.10 31.53 -3.59
N LYS A 43 -1.74 32.37 -2.62
CA LYS A 43 -2.56 32.68 -1.44
C LYS A 43 -3.89 33.39 -1.79
N GLU A 44 -3.94 34.13 -2.88
CA GLU A 44 -5.15 34.82 -3.33
C GLU A 44 -6.15 33.79 -3.87
N GLU A 45 -5.68 32.87 -4.66
CA GLU A 45 -6.48 31.73 -5.16
C GLU A 45 -6.99 30.88 -4.00
N LEU A 46 -6.13 30.51 -3.02
CA LEU A 46 -6.52 29.76 -1.84
C LEU A 46 -7.66 30.45 -1.06
N ASN A 47 -7.52 31.74 -0.78
CA ASN A 47 -8.54 32.53 -0.07
C ASN A 47 -9.87 32.58 -0.84
N ARG A 48 -9.84 32.49 -2.14
CA ARG A 48 -11.02 32.41 -2.99
C ARG A 48 -11.70 31.04 -2.93
N PHE A 49 -10.92 29.97 -2.77
CA PHE A 49 -11.40 28.60 -2.67
C PHE A 49 -12.01 28.21 -1.34
N LEU A 50 -11.41 28.65 -0.26
CA LEU A 50 -11.75 28.24 1.09
C LEU A 50 -13.24 28.37 1.42
N PRO A 51 -13.90 29.50 1.14
CA PRO A 51 -15.34 29.64 1.39
C PRO A 51 -16.20 28.68 0.57
N LEU A 52 -15.77 28.37 -0.65
CA LEU A 52 -16.48 27.44 -1.54
C LEU A 52 -16.32 26.00 -1.07
N LEU A 53 -15.10 25.65 -0.64
CA LEU A 53 -14.80 24.36 -0.07
C LEU A 53 -15.66 24.11 1.18
N GLN A 54 -15.69 25.04 2.12
CA GLN A 54 -16.50 24.97 3.33
C GLN A 54 -18.00 24.85 3.01
N LYS A 55 -18.49 25.63 2.02
CA LYS A 55 -19.89 25.57 1.57
C LYS A 55 -20.23 24.21 0.95
N THR A 56 -19.34 23.66 0.12
CA THR A 56 -19.54 22.36 -0.56
C THR A 56 -19.53 21.21 0.44
N LEU A 57 -18.60 21.21 1.37
CA LEU A 57 -18.47 20.20 2.41
C LEU A 57 -19.53 20.34 3.51
N LYS A 58 -20.21 21.49 3.59
CA LYS A 58 -21.22 21.81 4.63
C LYS A 58 -20.70 21.62 6.07
N LYS A 59 -19.41 21.85 6.26
CA LYS A 59 -18.72 21.76 7.55
C LYS A 59 -17.58 22.75 7.60
N GLU A 60 -17.16 23.09 8.81
CA GLU A 60 -15.91 23.80 9.03
C GLU A 60 -14.74 22.90 8.66
N VAL A 61 -13.78 23.41 7.94
CA VAL A 61 -12.59 22.68 7.49
C VAL A 61 -11.40 23.27 8.24
N GLU A 62 -10.75 22.44 9.03
CA GLU A 62 -9.43 22.77 9.58
C GLU A 62 -8.41 22.70 8.46
N TYR A 63 -7.54 23.69 8.36
CA TYR A 63 -6.51 23.77 7.33
C TYR A 63 -5.32 24.56 7.85
N ILE A 64 -4.16 24.27 7.27
CA ILE A 64 -2.98 25.13 7.36
C ILE A 64 -2.61 25.63 5.95
N ILE A 65 -2.00 26.80 5.90
CA ILE A 65 -1.42 27.32 4.67
C ILE A 65 0.06 26.98 4.71
N LEU A 66 0.50 26.14 3.77
CA LEU A 66 1.90 25.85 3.53
C LEU A 66 2.38 26.80 2.43
N ASP A 67 3.25 27.72 2.75
CA ASP A 67 3.88 28.64 1.80
C ASP A 67 5.42 28.51 1.89
N GLU A 68 6.13 29.25 1.06
CA GLU A 68 7.59 29.17 1.00
C GLU A 68 8.26 29.64 2.32
N ASP A 69 7.52 30.36 3.16
CA ASP A 69 8.00 30.84 4.46
C ASP A 69 7.66 29.87 5.61
N THR A 70 6.91 28.80 5.33
CA THR A 70 6.54 27.80 6.35
C THR A 70 7.74 26.94 6.68
N GLU A 71 8.19 26.99 7.93
CA GLU A 71 9.33 26.18 8.38
C GLU A 71 9.02 24.70 8.32
N GLU A 72 9.99 23.90 7.89
CA GLU A 72 9.86 22.44 7.74
C GLU A 72 9.45 21.79 9.07
N GLU A 73 9.91 22.35 10.21
CA GLU A 73 9.52 21.89 11.55
C GLU A 73 8.04 22.13 11.86
N GLU A 74 7.43 23.22 11.38
CA GLU A 74 6.00 23.50 11.56
C GLU A 74 5.14 22.53 10.75
N ILE A 75 5.59 22.19 9.54
CA ILE A 75 4.95 21.20 8.69
C ILE A 75 5.02 19.80 9.34
N GLU A 76 6.20 19.40 9.83
CA GLU A 76 6.38 18.13 10.53
C GLU A 76 5.52 18.07 11.81
N GLU A 77 5.47 19.17 12.61
CA GLU A 77 4.67 19.20 13.84
C GLU A 77 3.16 19.10 13.53
N TYR A 78 2.70 19.74 12.47
CA TYR A 78 1.31 19.65 12.03
C TYR A 78 0.98 18.24 11.55
N LEU A 79 1.80 17.64 10.69
CA LEU A 79 1.64 16.29 10.19
C LEU A 79 1.72 15.26 11.33
N GLU A 80 2.56 15.47 12.34
CA GLU A 80 2.61 14.64 13.53
C GLU A 80 1.33 14.74 14.39
N ARG A 81 0.68 15.92 14.47
CA ARG A 81 -0.58 16.13 15.21
C ARG A 81 -1.79 15.54 14.47
N GLU A 82 -1.85 15.72 13.17
CA GLU A 82 -2.92 15.15 12.31
C GLU A 82 -2.76 13.63 12.16
N SER A 83 -1.57 13.09 12.36
CA SER A 83 -1.29 11.67 12.38
C SER A 83 -1.79 10.97 13.66
N GLU A 84 -2.96 11.33 14.19
CA GLU A 84 -3.68 10.38 15.03
C GLU A 84 -4.06 9.17 14.15
N TYR A 85 -3.06 8.33 13.98
CA TYR A 85 -3.14 7.02 13.41
C TYR A 85 -4.29 6.31 14.15
N THR A 86 -5.47 6.31 13.54
CA THR A 86 -6.70 5.81 14.16
C THR A 86 -6.67 4.29 14.34
N PHE A 87 -5.64 3.64 13.80
CA PHE A 87 -5.42 2.22 13.96
C PHE A 87 -4.91 1.94 15.38
N LYS A 88 -5.66 1.12 16.13
CA LYS A 88 -5.25 0.72 17.47
C LYS A 88 -4.01 -0.18 17.39
N ILE A 89 -2.87 0.36 17.80
CA ILE A 89 -1.61 -0.39 17.84
C ILE A 89 -1.77 -1.59 18.78
N PRO A 90 -1.52 -2.83 18.32
CA PRO A 90 -1.54 -4.01 19.16
C PRO A 90 -0.47 -3.99 20.25
N ASP A 91 -0.67 -4.77 21.30
CA ASP A 91 0.38 -4.98 22.32
C ASP A 91 1.42 -5.98 21.80
N TYR A 92 2.34 -5.47 20.98
CA TYR A 92 3.43 -6.26 20.42
C TYR A 92 4.42 -6.76 21.49
N PRO A 93 5.07 -7.92 21.27
CA PRO A 93 6.06 -8.46 22.20
C PRO A 93 7.16 -7.45 22.56
N ARG A 94 7.49 -7.36 23.85
CA ARG A 94 8.60 -6.52 24.35
C ARG A 94 9.93 -7.24 24.39
N GLN A 95 9.90 -8.55 24.27
CA GLN A 95 11.05 -9.43 24.26
C GLN A 95 10.85 -10.49 23.19
N VAL A 96 11.93 -10.92 22.59
CA VAL A 96 11.95 -11.99 21.61
C VAL A 96 12.31 -13.30 22.31
N THR A 97 11.48 -14.32 22.11
CA THR A 97 11.77 -15.68 22.59
C THR A 97 11.98 -16.58 21.37
N LEU A 98 13.23 -16.93 21.11
CA LEU A 98 13.62 -17.64 19.90
C LEU A 98 14.11 -19.05 20.24
N ILE A 99 13.77 -20.00 19.37
CA ILE A 99 14.33 -21.35 19.39
C ILE A 99 15.81 -21.29 18.97
N HIS A 100 16.09 -20.48 17.95
CA HIS A 100 17.43 -20.25 17.41
C HIS A 100 17.84 -18.77 17.54
N PRO A 101 18.39 -18.34 18.71
CA PRO A 101 18.75 -16.92 18.93
C PRO A 101 19.76 -16.35 17.91
N TRP A 102 20.52 -17.20 17.25
CA TRP A 102 21.47 -16.79 16.24
C TRP A 102 20.79 -16.29 14.93
N VAL A 103 19.55 -16.70 14.66
CA VAL A 103 18.77 -16.23 13.51
C VAL A 103 18.63 -14.70 13.57
N TYR A 104 18.18 -14.15 14.70
CA TYR A 104 18.07 -12.71 14.85
C TYR A 104 19.41 -11.99 14.71
N LYS A 105 20.46 -12.55 15.30
CA LYS A 105 21.82 -12.00 15.19
C LYS A 105 22.33 -11.99 13.76
N GLU A 106 21.96 -13.01 12.98
CA GLU A 106 22.33 -13.09 11.57
C GLU A 106 21.58 -12.03 10.76
N LEU A 107 20.26 -11.92 10.91
CA LEU A 107 19.45 -10.93 10.20
C LEU A 107 19.78 -9.48 10.56
N ALA A 108 20.29 -9.24 11.76
CA ALA A 108 20.65 -7.91 12.25
C ALA A 108 22.07 -7.45 11.88
N LYS A 109 22.82 -8.25 11.11
CA LYS A 109 24.14 -7.83 10.60
C LYS A 109 23.99 -6.74 9.54
N GLU A 110 24.97 -5.86 9.46
CA GLU A 110 25.11 -4.97 8.30
C GLU A 110 25.64 -5.77 7.08
N TYR A 111 24.97 -5.60 5.96
CA TYR A 111 25.33 -6.22 4.69
C TYR A 111 25.61 -5.16 3.64
N ASP A 112 26.64 -5.36 2.80
CA ASP A 112 27.10 -4.39 1.78
C ASP A 112 25.97 -3.93 0.84
N LYS A 113 24.96 -4.78 0.61
CA LYS A 113 23.81 -4.48 -0.25
C LYS A 113 22.49 -4.42 0.53
N GLY A 114 22.55 -4.08 1.79
CA GLY A 114 21.38 -3.91 2.66
C GLY A 114 20.69 -5.21 3.08
N LEU A 115 20.87 -6.32 2.39
CA LEU A 115 20.26 -7.62 2.67
C LEU A 115 21.30 -8.73 2.73
N PRO A 116 21.08 -9.81 3.52
CA PRO A 116 21.84 -11.02 3.43
C PRO A 116 21.89 -11.57 2.00
N ASP A 117 22.98 -12.24 1.65
CA ASP A 117 23.12 -12.91 0.36
C ASP A 117 22.31 -14.23 0.30
N GLU A 118 22.19 -14.79 -0.90
CA GLU A 118 21.46 -16.04 -1.14
C GLU A 118 22.04 -17.21 -0.29
N GLN A 119 23.36 -17.24 -0.08
CA GLN A 119 23.99 -18.30 0.71
C GLN A 119 23.57 -18.20 2.20
N THR A 120 23.48 -17.01 2.74
CA THR A 120 23.00 -16.77 4.10
C THR A 120 21.52 -17.18 4.25
N PHE A 121 20.68 -16.81 3.29
CA PHE A 121 19.27 -17.25 3.27
C PHE A 121 19.16 -18.78 3.18
N SER A 122 19.94 -19.42 2.30
CA SER A 122 19.95 -20.88 2.17
C SER A 122 20.33 -21.58 3.48
N ARG A 123 21.35 -21.06 4.19
CA ARG A 123 21.76 -21.58 5.49
C ARG A 123 20.69 -21.43 6.58
N LEU A 124 19.92 -20.35 6.56
CA LEU A 124 18.79 -20.16 7.47
C LEU A 124 17.66 -21.16 7.14
N LEU A 125 17.42 -21.41 5.87
CA LEU A 125 16.39 -22.34 5.39
C LEU A 125 16.78 -23.82 5.61
N ASP A 126 18.02 -24.14 5.98
CA ASP A 126 18.42 -25.48 6.41
C ASP A 126 17.87 -25.84 7.81
N LEU A 127 17.37 -24.86 8.58
CA LEU A 127 16.68 -25.10 9.85
C LEU A 127 15.33 -25.80 9.64
N PRO A 128 14.83 -26.54 10.65
CA PRO A 128 13.46 -27.04 10.61
C PRO A 128 12.46 -25.90 10.35
N HIS A 129 11.66 -26.02 9.30
CA HIS A 129 10.81 -24.93 8.81
C HIS A 129 9.84 -24.39 9.87
N ASP A 130 9.25 -25.24 10.69
CA ASP A 130 8.31 -24.79 11.74
C ASP A 130 9.04 -23.98 12.84
N GLU A 131 10.27 -24.37 13.17
CA GLU A 131 11.08 -23.65 14.16
C GLU A 131 11.55 -22.29 13.60
N LEU A 132 12.03 -22.28 12.36
CA LEU A 132 12.41 -21.04 11.70
C LEU A 132 11.20 -20.12 11.52
N ARG A 133 10.04 -20.63 11.08
CA ARG A 133 8.79 -19.87 10.98
C ARG A 133 8.44 -19.21 12.30
N HIS A 134 8.46 -19.96 13.40
CA HIS A 134 8.21 -19.43 14.74
C HIS A 134 9.16 -18.25 15.06
N ASP A 135 10.46 -18.45 14.85
CA ASP A 135 11.45 -17.42 15.15
C ASP A 135 11.26 -16.17 14.29
N LEU A 136 10.97 -16.32 13.00
CA LEU A 136 10.73 -15.19 12.08
C LEU A 136 9.49 -14.38 12.48
N GLU A 137 8.39 -15.05 12.82
CA GLU A 137 7.16 -14.39 13.29
C GLU A 137 7.42 -13.61 14.60
N GLN A 138 8.15 -14.19 15.54
CA GLN A 138 8.55 -13.51 16.78
C GLN A 138 9.44 -12.30 16.51
N ILE A 139 10.38 -12.40 15.57
CA ILE A 139 11.29 -11.31 15.19
C ILE A 139 10.49 -10.16 14.56
N ILE A 140 9.59 -10.46 13.63
CA ILE A 140 8.75 -9.45 12.96
C ILE A 140 7.92 -8.71 14.01
N LEU A 141 7.12 -9.40 14.80
CA LEU A 141 6.24 -8.77 15.78
C LEU A 141 7.02 -7.97 16.83
N TYR A 142 8.18 -8.44 17.24
CA TYR A 142 9.07 -7.70 18.14
C TYR A 142 9.58 -6.39 17.50
N LYS A 143 9.99 -6.45 16.23
CA LYS A 143 10.48 -5.27 15.49
C LYS A 143 9.37 -4.25 15.25
N LEU A 144 8.14 -4.69 14.92
CA LEU A 144 6.98 -3.80 14.84
C LEU A 144 6.74 -3.10 16.18
N GLY A 145 6.77 -3.86 17.28
CA GLY A 145 6.64 -3.28 18.60
C GLY A 145 7.78 -2.34 18.98
N GLN A 146 8.99 -2.60 18.53
CA GLN A 146 10.16 -1.73 18.72
C GLN A 146 9.97 -0.40 18.00
N PHE A 147 9.49 -0.45 16.75
CA PHE A 147 9.15 0.74 15.97
C PHE A 147 8.21 1.68 16.73
N HIS A 148 7.12 1.17 17.30
CA HIS A 148 6.15 1.99 18.04
C HIS A 148 6.61 2.47 19.42
N ARG A 149 7.65 1.86 19.99
CA ARG A 149 8.17 2.23 21.31
C ARG A 149 9.36 3.19 21.28
N VAL A 150 10.04 3.29 20.14
CA VAL A 150 11.22 4.13 19.97
C VAL A 150 10.85 5.33 19.09
N PRO A 151 11.12 6.57 19.54
CA PRO A 151 10.89 7.74 18.71
C PRO A 151 11.56 7.62 17.33
N VAL A 152 10.88 7.99 16.25
CA VAL A 152 11.38 7.85 14.87
C VAL A 152 12.78 8.46 14.70
N LYS A 153 13.03 9.64 15.25
CA LYS A 153 14.35 10.32 15.23
C LYS A 153 15.51 9.49 15.83
N LYS A 154 15.21 8.44 16.60
CA LYS A 154 16.21 7.55 17.23
C LYS A 154 16.28 6.18 16.56
N GLN A 155 15.45 5.94 15.60
CA GLN A 155 15.45 4.69 14.85
C GLN A 155 16.56 4.71 13.80
N LYS A 156 17.03 3.51 13.46
CA LYS A 156 17.99 3.31 12.39
C LYS A 156 17.38 2.34 11.39
N GLU A 157 17.63 2.61 10.14
CA GLU A 157 17.31 1.68 9.07
C GLU A 157 17.97 0.33 9.31
N ASP A 158 17.23 -0.74 9.11
CA ASP A 158 17.76 -2.10 9.07
C ASP A 158 16.86 -2.98 8.19
N SER A 159 17.39 -4.10 7.74
CA SER A 159 16.70 -5.04 6.86
C SER A 159 16.12 -6.27 7.58
N VAL A 160 16.05 -6.25 8.90
CA VAL A 160 15.63 -7.43 9.68
C VAL A 160 14.21 -7.86 9.31
N VAL A 161 13.26 -6.91 9.29
CA VAL A 161 11.86 -7.20 8.94
C VAL A 161 11.75 -7.66 7.49
N LEU A 162 12.41 -6.97 6.57
CA LEU A 162 12.44 -7.31 5.15
C LEU A 162 12.96 -8.73 4.92
N ALA A 163 14.11 -9.06 5.49
CA ALA A 163 14.68 -10.40 5.37
C ALA A 163 13.81 -11.48 5.99
N ALA A 164 13.21 -11.21 7.17
CA ALA A 164 12.30 -12.14 7.82
C ALA A 164 11.03 -12.38 7.01
N VAL A 165 10.44 -11.35 6.41
CA VAL A 165 9.26 -11.47 5.54
C VAL A 165 9.61 -12.30 4.30
N ILE A 166 10.75 -12.08 3.66
CA ILE A 166 11.19 -12.87 2.50
C ILE A 166 11.36 -14.36 2.89
N LEU A 167 11.97 -14.66 4.02
CA LEU A 167 12.10 -16.04 4.50
C LEU A 167 10.73 -16.69 4.77
N LEU A 168 9.76 -15.94 5.29
CA LEU A 168 8.39 -16.43 5.47
C LEU A 168 7.70 -16.80 4.15
N SER A 169 8.14 -16.28 3.00
CA SER A 169 7.61 -16.76 1.71
C SER A 169 7.92 -18.23 1.45
N VAL A 170 8.94 -18.80 2.12
CA VAL A 170 9.36 -20.18 1.98
C VAL A 170 8.82 -21.05 3.12
N VAL A 171 8.97 -20.61 4.37
CA VAL A 171 8.64 -21.42 5.55
C VAL A 171 7.28 -21.09 6.16
N GLY A 172 6.65 -19.98 5.73
CA GLY A 172 5.34 -19.54 6.22
C GLY A 172 4.22 -20.49 5.75
N ASN A 173 3.14 -20.50 6.51
CA ASN A 173 1.91 -21.20 6.21
C ASN A 173 0.68 -20.30 6.48
N GLU A 174 -0.52 -20.87 6.45
CA GLU A 174 -1.75 -20.10 6.67
C GLU A 174 -1.85 -19.47 8.06
N GLU A 175 -1.16 -20.01 9.07
CA GLU A 175 -1.11 -19.42 10.42
C GLU A 175 -0.26 -18.14 10.44
N SER A 176 0.74 -18.04 9.56
CA SER A 176 1.60 -16.85 9.43
C SER A 176 0.88 -15.63 8.88
N LEU A 177 -0.30 -15.80 8.24
CA LEU A 177 -1.01 -14.70 7.61
C LEU A 177 -1.24 -13.52 8.57
N GLY A 178 -1.61 -13.78 9.83
CA GLY A 178 -1.80 -12.73 10.82
C GLY A 178 -0.56 -11.87 11.01
N CYS A 179 0.60 -12.48 11.13
CA CYS A 179 1.88 -11.78 11.26
C CYS A 179 2.22 -10.95 10.00
N VAL A 180 1.97 -11.50 8.82
CA VAL A 180 2.20 -10.78 7.54
C VAL A 180 1.28 -9.57 7.41
N LEU A 181 0.01 -9.70 7.79
CA LEU A 181 -0.95 -8.60 7.76
C LEU A 181 -0.56 -7.48 8.75
N GLU A 182 0.00 -7.82 9.91
CA GLU A 182 0.54 -6.79 10.83
C GLU A 182 1.63 -5.93 10.18
N CYS A 183 2.42 -6.49 9.24
CA CYS A 183 3.36 -5.69 8.46
C CYS A 183 2.66 -4.66 7.54
N LEU A 184 1.41 -4.88 7.15
CA LEU A 184 0.63 -3.95 6.31
C LEU A 184 -0.11 -2.88 7.13
N HIS A 185 -0.13 -3.00 8.45
CA HIS A 185 -0.78 -2.07 9.37
C HIS A 185 0.14 -0.93 9.83
N GLN A 186 1.29 -0.76 9.21
CA GLN A 186 2.28 0.19 9.65
C GLN A 186 2.15 1.54 8.91
N PRO A 187 2.57 2.66 9.52
CA PRO A 187 2.61 3.95 8.84
C PRO A 187 3.72 3.99 7.78
N GLU A 188 3.63 4.91 6.83
CA GLU A 188 4.57 5.05 5.72
C GLU A 188 6.03 5.10 6.17
N VAL A 189 6.34 5.88 7.21
CA VAL A 189 7.71 5.99 7.75
C VAL A 189 8.31 4.63 8.19
N PHE A 190 7.47 3.65 8.54
CA PHE A 190 7.95 2.30 8.81
C PHE A 190 8.54 1.65 7.55
N TYR A 191 7.85 1.81 6.43
CA TYR A 191 8.34 1.24 5.15
C TYR A 191 9.61 1.93 4.71
N ASP A 192 9.69 3.25 4.82
CA ASP A 192 10.90 4.03 4.49
C ASP A 192 12.13 3.50 5.25
N LEU A 193 11.95 3.13 6.54
CA LEU A 193 13.04 2.68 7.40
C LEU A 193 13.40 1.19 7.26
N TYR A 194 12.44 0.32 6.94
CA TYR A 194 12.62 -1.13 7.09
C TYR A 194 12.31 -1.96 5.85
N ILE A 195 11.68 -1.39 4.83
CA ILE A 195 11.27 -2.11 3.61
C ILE A 195 11.80 -1.42 2.35
N GLY A 196 11.85 -0.07 2.35
CA GLY A 196 12.17 0.74 1.17
C GLY A 196 11.04 0.72 0.13
N ASP A 197 11.37 1.09 -1.10
CA ASP A 197 10.42 1.21 -2.21
C ASP A 197 9.87 -0.14 -2.74
N PHE A 198 10.34 -1.25 -2.17
CA PHE A 198 10.05 -2.60 -2.67
C PHE A 198 8.94 -3.32 -1.88
N ILE A 199 7.92 -2.58 -1.43
CA ILE A 199 6.84 -3.13 -0.60
C ILE A 199 6.15 -4.31 -1.31
N VAL A 200 5.78 -4.13 -2.57
CA VAL A 200 5.07 -5.16 -3.34
C VAL A 200 5.98 -6.36 -3.60
N GLU A 201 7.19 -6.14 -4.09
CA GLU A 201 8.13 -7.21 -4.44
C GLU A 201 8.52 -8.06 -3.24
N SER A 202 8.58 -7.48 -2.06
CA SER A 202 9.02 -8.18 -0.84
C SER A 202 7.88 -8.85 -0.08
N ILE A 203 6.72 -8.20 0.04
CA ILE A 203 5.63 -8.68 0.91
C ILE A 203 4.61 -9.52 0.12
N MET A 204 4.35 -9.19 -1.15
CA MET A 204 3.34 -9.88 -1.96
C MET A 204 3.58 -11.38 -2.08
N PRO A 205 4.80 -11.89 -2.33
CA PRO A 205 5.03 -13.33 -2.39
C PRO A 205 4.67 -14.02 -1.09
N THR A 206 5.04 -13.43 0.05
CA THR A 206 4.72 -13.99 1.37
C THR A 206 3.23 -13.97 1.63
N LEU A 207 2.56 -12.86 1.30
CA LEU A 207 1.12 -12.75 1.42
C LEU A 207 0.39 -13.74 0.50
N TYR A 208 0.88 -13.98 -0.71
CA TYR A 208 0.37 -15.00 -1.61
C TYR A 208 0.45 -16.39 -0.98
N PHE A 209 1.62 -16.81 -0.50
CA PHE A 209 1.79 -18.16 0.07
C PHE A 209 0.99 -18.37 1.36
N THR A 210 0.86 -17.37 2.20
CA THR A 210 0.15 -17.47 3.48
C THR A 210 -1.35 -17.20 3.37
N GLY A 211 -1.78 -16.39 2.39
CA GLY A 211 -3.14 -15.88 2.28
C GLY A 211 -4.00 -16.46 1.17
N LYS A 212 -3.43 -17.18 0.19
CA LYS A 212 -4.15 -17.64 -1.01
C LYS A 212 -5.40 -18.49 -0.76
N ASN A 213 -5.53 -19.10 0.41
CA ASN A 213 -6.70 -19.87 0.83
C ASN A 213 -7.57 -19.12 1.86
N GLN A 214 -7.26 -17.86 2.14
CA GLN A 214 -7.93 -17.05 3.15
C GLN A 214 -8.50 -15.75 2.56
N LEU A 215 -9.09 -15.83 1.37
CA LEU A 215 -9.60 -14.68 0.61
C LEU A 215 -10.58 -13.81 1.40
N LYS A 216 -11.39 -14.42 2.28
CA LYS A 216 -12.29 -13.69 3.15
C LYS A 216 -11.53 -12.75 4.10
N LYS A 217 -10.46 -13.25 4.71
CA LYS A 217 -9.62 -12.44 5.61
C LYS A 217 -8.92 -11.30 4.85
N LEU A 218 -8.44 -11.57 3.64
CA LEU A 218 -7.88 -10.53 2.76
C LEU A 218 -8.93 -9.47 2.39
N MET A 219 -10.19 -9.84 2.19
CA MET A 219 -11.27 -8.89 1.96
C MET A 219 -11.56 -8.04 3.20
N GLU A 220 -11.55 -8.64 4.40
CA GLU A 220 -11.72 -7.92 5.66
C GLU A 220 -10.62 -6.86 5.85
N GLU A 221 -9.37 -7.18 5.50
CA GLU A 221 -8.25 -6.24 5.53
C GLU A 221 -8.44 -5.07 4.55
N MET A 222 -8.96 -5.31 3.35
CA MET A 222 -9.27 -4.23 2.41
C MET A 222 -10.28 -3.22 2.96
N LYS A 223 -11.15 -3.63 3.87
CA LYS A 223 -12.19 -2.80 4.47
C LYS A 223 -11.72 -1.99 5.69
N ILE A 224 -10.51 -2.22 6.20
CA ILE A 224 -9.94 -1.46 7.32
C ILE A 224 -9.61 -0.03 6.85
N PRO A 225 -10.12 1.03 7.51
CA PRO A 225 -9.79 2.40 7.15
C PRO A 225 -8.40 2.82 7.65
N GLY A 226 -7.81 3.83 7.00
CA GLY A 226 -6.60 4.52 7.48
C GLY A 226 -5.28 3.79 7.29
N LEU A 227 -5.25 2.65 6.59
CA LEU A 227 -3.98 1.97 6.28
C LEU A 227 -3.27 2.64 5.10
N TYR A 228 -1.94 2.61 5.11
CA TYR A 228 -1.11 3.16 4.05
C TYR A 228 -1.44 2.50 2.70
N PRO A 229 -1.84 3.30 1.68
CA PRO A 229 -2.41 2.77 0.44
C PRO A 229 -1.48 1.83 -0.33
N PHE A 230 -0.19 2.17 -0.39
CA PHE A 230 0.78 1.36 -1.13
C PHE A 230 1.11 0.03 -0.43
N ALA A 231 1.09 -0.01 0.90
CA ALA A 231 1.17 -1.27 1.62
C ALA A 231 -0.09 -2.12 1.40
N LYS A 232 -1.26 -1.48 1.44
CA LYS A 232 -2.53 -2.15 1.23
C LYS A 232 -2.68 -2.69 -0.19
N SER A 233 -2.03 -2.08 -1.19
CA SER A 233 -2.03 -2.55 -2.58
C SER A 233 -1.42 -3.94 -2.78
N VAL A 234 -0.61 -4.39 -1.83
CA VAL A 234 -0.06 -5.76 -1.82
C VAL A 234 -1.15 -6.82 -1.81
N ILE A 235 -2.31 -6.53 -1.18
CA ILE A 235 -3.41 -7.49 -1.04
C ILE A 235 -4.05 -7.82 -2.40
N PRO A 236 -4.57 -6.85 -3.18
CA PRO A 236 -5.14 -7.15 -4.49
C PRO A 236 -4.12 -7.74 -5.46
N GLU A 237 -2.83 -7.37 -5.35
CA GLU A 237 -1.76 -7.96 -6.14
C GLU A 237 -1.56 -9.45 -5.79
N ALA A 238 -1.56 -9.82 -4.51
CA ALA A 238 -1.49 -11.21 -4.08
C ALA A 238 -2.73 -12.02 -4.53
N VAL A 239 -3.91 -11.41 -4.51
CA VAL A 239 -5.16 -12.04 -5.00
C VAL A 239 -5.12 -12.25 -6.52
N LEU A 240 -4.69 -11.24 -7.30
CA LEU A 240 -4.44 -11.38 -8.73
C LEU A 240 -3.50 -12.56 -9.01
N ARG A 241 -2.45 -12.67 -8.21
CA ARG A 241 -1.46 -13.75 -8.37
C ARG A 241 -2.04 -15.14 -8.24
N ILE A 242 -3.10 -15.33 -7.43
CA ILE A 242 -3.79 -16.63 -7.33
C ILE A 242 -4.32 -17.08 -8.69
N ALA A 243 -4.95 -16.18 -9.45
CA ALA A 243 -5.47 -16.52 -10.77
C ALA A 243 -4.38 -16.74 -11.83
N ILE A 244 -3.22 -16.07 -11.67
CA ILE A 244 -2.08 -16.24 -12.57
C ILE A 244 -1.39 -17.60 -12.34
N GLU A 245 -1.19 -17.99 -11.09
CA GLU A 245 -0.53 -19.24 -10.73
C GLU A 245 -1.48 -20.46 -10.82
N THR A 246 -2.77 -20.25 -10.61
CA THR A 246 -3.82 -21.28 -10.61
C THR A 246 -5.00 -20.78 -11.42
N PRO A 247 -4.94 -20.87 -12.78
CA PRO A 247 -5.98 -20.34 -13.67
C PRO A 247 -7.39 -20.87 -13.40
N GLU A 248 -7.51 -22.04 -12.82
CA GLU A 248 -8.79 -22.66 -12.44
C GLU A 248 -9.50 -21.87 -11.34
N ARG A 249 -8.77 -21.09 -10.57
CA ARG A 249 -9.30 -20.21 -9.52
C ARG A 249 -9.66 -18.81 -10.02
N LYS A 250 -9.55 -18.54 -11.31
CA LYS A 250 -9.86 -17.22 -11.87
C LYS A 250 -11.26 -16.72 -11.50
N ALA A 251 -12.26 -17.59 -11.58
CA ALA A 251 -13.63 -17.22 -11.23
C ALA A 251 -13.77 -16.80 -9.75
N GLU A 252 -13.07 -17.45 -8.84
CA GLU A 252 -13.03 -17.10 -7.41
C GLU A 252 -12.36 -15.71 -7.21
N VAL A 253 -11.26 -15.45 -7.91
CA VAL A 253 -10.56 -14.17 -7.87
C VAL A 253 -11.42 -13.04 -8.45
N VAL A 254 -12.11 -13.27 -9.58
CA VAL A 254 -13.07 -12.32 -10.16
C VAL A 254 -14.19 -12.00 -9.18
N ALA A 255 -14.74 -13.01 -8.50
CA ALA A 255 -15.77 -12.81 -7.48
C ALA A 255 -15.26 -11.97 -6.29
N TRP A 256 -14.01 -12.16 -5.87
CA TRP A 256 -13.37 -11.35 -4.85
C TRP A 256 -13.24 -9.90 -5.28
N PHE A 257 -12.74 -9.62 -6.49
CA PHE A 257 -12.68 -8.26 -7.02
C PHE A 257 -14.07 -7.64 -7.18
N HIS A 258 -15.08 -8.43 -7.59
CA HIS A 258 -16.46 -7.95 -7.66
C HIS A 258 -16.95 -7.45 -6.29
N GLU A 259 -16.76 -8.23 -5.20
CA GLU A 259 -17.13 -7.82 -3.84
C GLU A 259 -16.40 -6.52 -3.45
N LEU A 260 -15.11 -6.41 -3.75
CA LEU A 260 -14.32 -5.23 -3.46
C LEU A 260 -14.83 -3.99 -4.21
N LEU A 261 -15.12 -4.11 -5.51
CA LEU A 261 -15.67 -3.01 -6.31
C LEU A 261 -17.05 -2.59 -5.81
N GLN A 262 -17.91 -3.54 -5.44
CA GLN A 262 -19.21 -3.24 -4.84
C GLN A 262 -19.05 -2.49 -3.50
N PHE A 263 -18.10 -2.89 -2.67
CA PHE A 263 -17.78 -2.16 -1.45
C PHE A 263 -17.33 -0.72 -1.74
N ILE A 264 -16.43 -0.52 -2.71
CA ILE A 264 -15.94 0.81 -3.11
C ILE A 264 -17.09 1.70 -3.60
N ILE A 265 -17.94 1.18 -4.47
CA ILE A 265 -19.07 1.95 -5.06
C ILE A 265 -20.08 2.37 -3.99
N HIS A 266 -20.32 1.54 -2.99
CA HIS A 266 -21.35 1.77 -1.95
C HIS A 266 -20.76 2.26 -0.62
N ASP A 267 -19.47 2.50 -0.52
CA ASP A 267 -18.83 2.99 0.71
C ASP A 267 -19.41 4.36 1.11
N PRO A 268 -20.12 4.47 2.24
CA PRO A 268 -20.72 5.73 2.67
C PRO A 268 -19.68 6.78 3.11
N GLN A 269 -18.45 6.36 3.38
CA GLN A 269 -17.34 7.22 3.81
C GLN A 269 -16.36 7.54 2.68
N HIS A 270 -16.60 7.06 1.47
CA HIS A 270 -15.83 7.27 0.25
C HIS A 270 -14.34 7.49 0.46
N GLY A 271 -13.57 6.43 0.35
CA GLY A 271 -12.12 6.51 0.27
C GLY A 271 -11.36 6.46 1.58
N THR A 272 -12.02 6.29 2.74
CA THR A 272 -11.28 6.08 4.00
C THR A 272 -10.68 4.68 4.09
N SER A 273 -11.39 3.67 3.57
CA SER A 273 -10.90 2.28 3.55
C SER A 273 -10.10 1.97 2.29
N VAL A 274 -10.58 2.44 1.14
CA VAL A 274 -9.93 2.24 -0.17
C VAL A 274 -9.81 3.61 -0.85
N PRO A 275 -8.69 4.33 -0.64
CA PRO A 275 -8.51 5.67 -1.19
C PRO A 275 -8.35 5.66 -2.72
N PRO A 276 -8.58 6.80 -3.40
CA PRO A 276 -8.55 6.92 -4.87
C PRO A 276 -7.30 6.34 -5.53
N VAL A 277 -6.13 6.56 -4.95
CA VAL A 277 -4.86 6.00 -5.47
C VAL A 277 -4.87 4.48 -5.45
N LEU A 278 -5.37 3.87 -4.36
CA LEU A 278 -5.47 2.42 -4.25
C LEU A 278 -6.52 1.85 -5.22
N ILE A 279 -7.63 2.58 -5.44
CA ILE A 279 -8.64 2.18 -6.43
C ILE A 279 -8.01 2.12 -7.83
N GLY A 280 -7.17 3.08 -8.20
CA GLY A 280 -6.43 3.06 -9.47
C GLY A 280 -5.56 1.80 -9.62
N LEU A 281 -4.83 1.42 -8.56
CA LEU A 281 -4.02 0.20 -8.54
C LEU A 281 -4.88 -1.08 -8.64
N ILE A 282 -6.04 -1.11 -7.99
CA ILE A 282 -6.99 -2.22 -8.09
C ILE A 282 -7.50 -2.36 -9.53
N LEU A 283 -7.83 -1.25 -10.20
CA LEU A 283 -8.25 -1.28 -11.61
C LEU A 283 -7.13 -1.80 -12.52
N ASP A 284 -5.86 -1.47 -12.26
CA ASP A 284 -4.73 -2.05 -13.01
C ASP A 284 -4.62 -3.58 -12.82
N ASN A 285 -4.87 -4.08 -11.62
CA ASN A 285 -4.94 -5.53 -11.38
C ASN A 285 -6.08 -6.18 -12.18
N ILE A 286 -7.24 -5.54 -12.24
CA ILE A 286 -8.41 -6.04 -13.00
C ILE A 286 -8.13 -6.03 -14.50
N ILE A 287 -7.44 -5.00 -15.01
CA ILE A 287 -6.98 -4.94 -16.40
C ILE A 287 -6.02 -6.11 -16.68
N THR A 288 -5.05 -6.32 -15.82
CA THR A 288 -4.07 -7.42 -15.95
C THR A 288 -4.73 -8.80 -15.91
N LEU A 289 -5.75 -8.97 -15.06
CA LEU A 289 -6.58 -10.19 -14.98
C LEU A 289 -7.44 -10.41 -16.22
N LYS A 290 -7.67 -9.35 -17.03
CA LYS A 290 -8.67 -9.34 -18.14
C LYS A 290 -10.05 -9.80 -17.67
N ALA A 291 -10.50 -9.24 -16.55
CA ALA A 291 -11.78 -9.57 -15.95
C ALA A 291 -12.91 -8.73 -16.61
N PHE A 292 -13.26 -9.06 -17.85
CA PHE A 292 -14.30 -8.36 -18.62
C PHE A 292 -15.66 -8.37 -17.94
N GLU A 293 -15.90 -9.35 -17.08
CA GLU A 293 -17.10 -9.48 -16.26
C GLU A 293 -17.29 -8.28 -15.31
N LEU A 294 -16.20 -7.59 -14.94
CA LEU A 294 -16.19 -6.46 -14.01
C LEU A 294 -16.25 -5.09 -14.70
N LEU A 295 -16.36 -5.05 -16.03
CA LEU A 295 -16.43 -3.79 -16.79
C LEU A 295 -17.55 -2.85 -16.33
N PRO A 296 -18.77 -3.31 -15.98
CA PRO A 296 -19.83 -2.42 -15.51
C PRO A 296 -19.41 -1.64 -14.24
N GLU A 297 -18.82 -2.33 -13.25
CA GLU A 297 -18.35 -1.72 -12.00
C GLU A 297 -17.17 -0.79 -12.26
N CYS A 298 -16.19 -1.21 -13.06
CA CYS A 298 -15.04 -0.38 -13.44
C CYS A 298 -15.50 0.92 -14.14
N LYS A 299 -16.44 0.83 -15.09
CA LYS A 299 -17.02 2.00 -15.76
C LYS A 299 -17.77 2.91 -14.79
N THR A 300 -18.45 2.35 -13.79
CA THR A 300 -19.11 3.12 -12.73
C THR A 300 -18.08 3.88 -11.88
N ILE A 301 -17.02 3.23 -11.43
CA ILE A 301 -15.94 3.84 -10.64
C ILE A 301 -15.29 5.00 -11.40
N ILE A 302 -15.01 4.82 -12.71
CA ILE A 302 -14.41 5.85 -13.54
C ILE A 302 -15.38 7.02 -13.74
N LYS A 303 -16.65 6.72 -14.03
CA LYS A 303 -17.70 7.73 -14.22
C LYS A 303 -17.92 8.57 -12.96
N GLU A 304 -17.95 7.93 -11.79
CA GLU A 304 -18.13 8.59 -10.49
C GLU A 304 -16.81 9.20 -9.97
N ARG A 305 -15.70 9.07 -10.71
CA ARG A 305 -14.37 9.59 -10.37
C ARG A 305 -13.89 9.16 -8.99
N LEU A 306 -14.08 7.90 -8.67
CA LEU A 306 -13.65 7.33 -7.39
C LEU A 306 -12.16 6.96 -7.40
N ALA A 307 -11.57 6.68 -8.57
CA ALA A 307 -10.15 6.40 -8.74
C ALA A 307 -9.37 7.70 -9.03
N ASP A 308 -8.10 7.73 -8.64
CA ASP A 308 -7.17 8.78 -9.01
C ASP A 308 -6.87 8.70 -10.52
N GLU A 309 -7.06 9.80 -11.24
CA GLU A 309 -6.81 9.89 -12.69
C GLU A 309 -5.32 9.83 -13.05
N TYR A 310 -4.42 10.09 -12.08
CA TYR A 310 -2.97 10.14 -12.29
C TYR A 310 -2.23 8.82 -12.02
N THR A 311 -2.95 7.77 -11.63
CA THR A 311 -2.35 6.46 -11.45
C THR A 311 -2.00 5.85 -12.80
N PHE A 312 -0.75 5.57 -13.04
CA PHE A 312 -0.04 4.79 -14.07
C PHE A 312 -0.65 4.67 -15.48
N ARG A 313 -1.97 4.83 -15.70
CA ARG A 313 -2.66 4.68 -17.00
C ARG A 313 -3.86 5.63 -17.10
N ASP A 314 -4.13 6.12 -18.32
CA ASP A 314 -5.42 6.76 -18.63
C ASP A 314 -6.52 5.68 -18.65
N LEU A 315 -7.31 5.65 -17.58
CA LEU A 315 -8.37 4.66 -17.39
C LEU A 315 -9.64 4.92 -18.19
N LYS A 316 -9.71 6.03 -18.97
CA LYS A 316 -10.94 6.43 -19.70
C LYS A 316 -11.47 5.35 -20.65
N ASP A 317 -10.58 4.56 -21.24
CA ASP A 317 -10.94 3.42 -22.08
C ASP A 317 -10.45 2.11 -21.50
N ILE A 318 -10.95 1.76 -20.31
CA ILE A 318 -10.54 0.56 -19.56
C ILE A 318 -10.78 -0.73 -20.37
N GLU A 319 -11.83 -0.77 -21.18
CA GLU A 319 -12.14 -1.93 -22.03
C GLU A 319 -11.05 -2.15 -23.08
N GLN A 320 -10.60 -1.06 -23.73
CA GLN A 320 -9.50 -1.13 -24.69
C GLN A 320 -8.17 -1.49 -24.02
N LEU A 321 -7.96 -1.00 -22.79
CA LEU A 321 -6.79 -1.40 -21.99
C LEU A 321 -6.79 -2.89 -21.70
N MET A 322 -7.93 -3.48 -21.33
CA MET A 322 -8.04 -4.93 -21.11
C MET A 322 -7.81 -5.73 -22.40
N ILE A 323 -8.31 -5.26 -23.55
CA ILE A 323 -8.09 -5.91 -24.85
C ILE A 323 -6.62 -5.90 -25.21
N ASN A 324 -5.95 -4.77 -25.05
CA ASN A 324 -4.55 -4.54 -25.42
C ASN A 324 -3.54 -5.03 -24.37
N GLU A 325 -4.02 -5.47 -23.19
CA GLU A 325 -3.12 -5.91 -22.12
C GLU A 325 -2.31 -7.13 -22.56
N ASN A 326 -1.01 -6.94 -22.64
CA ASN A 326 -0.03 -7.97 -23.02
C ASN A 326 0.97 -8.26 -21.88
N LYS A 327 0.72 -7.76 -20.67
CA LYS A 327 1.59 -8.01 -19.54
C LYS A 327 1.67 -9.51 -19.25
N GLN A 328 2.64 -10.16 -19.85
CA GLN A 328 3.08 -11.51 -19.43
C GLN A 328 4.10 -11.45 -18.30
N MET A 329 4.66 -10.27 -18.05
CA MET A 329 5.65 -10.10 -16.98
C MET A 329 4.96 -10.13 -15.62
N LYS A 330 5.30 -11.11 -14.82
CA LYS A 330 4.81 -11.27 -13.46
C LYS A 330 5.98 -11.19 -12.47
N LEU A 331 5.74 -10.51 -11.36
CA LEU A 331 6.70 -10.46 -10.26
C LEU A 331 7.10 -11.89 -9.85
N THR A 332 8.36 -12.07 -9.51
CA THR A 332 8.84 -13.39 -9.07
C THR A 332 8.24 -13.79 -7.72
N LEU A 333 8.00 -15.08 -7.53
CA LEU A 333 7.66 -15.68 -6.23
C LEU A 333 8.86 -16.43 -5.63
N ASP A 334 9.95 -16.60 -6.38
CA ASP A 334 11.16 -17.27 -5.87
C ASP A 334 11.97 -16.30 -5.00
N TYR A 335 12.15 -16.63 -3.74
CA TYR A 335 12.91 -15.81 -2.79
C TYR A 335 14.31 -15.46 -3.27
N ARG A 336 14.98 -16.32 -4.05
CA ARG A 336 16.32 -16.07 -4.59
C ARG A 336 16.30 -14.94 -5.60
N ASP A 337 15.29 -14.91 -6.45
CA ASP A 337 15.12 -13.82 -7.41
C ASP A 337 14.70 -12.52 -6.72
N ILE A 338 13.86 -12.60 -5.67
CA ILE A 338 13.51 -11.45 -4.83
C ILE A 338 14.77 -10.84 -4.22
N ILE A 339 15.63 -11.65 -3.59
CA ILE A 339 16.88 -11.17 -3.00
C ILE A 339 17.76 -10.50 -4.05
N LYS A 340 17.94 -11.11 -5.22
CA LYS A 340 18.75 -10.56 -6.31
C LYS A 340 18.17 -9.26 -6.84
N CYS A 341 16.84 -9.15 -6.91
CA CYS A 341 16.17 -7.91 -7.27
C CYS A 341 16.49 -6.79 -6.26
N LEU A 342 16.24 -7.05 -4.98
CA LEU A 342 16.47 -6.08 -3.91
C LEU A 342 17.95 -5.69 -3.73
N ARG A 343 18.86 -6.58 -4.10
CA ARG A 343 20.31 -6.31 -4.13
C ARG A 343 20.76 -5.61 -5.43
N GLY A 344 19.84 -5.30 -6.36
CA GLY A 344 20.15 -4.66 -7.65
C GLY A 344 20.85 -5.58 -8.65
N GLU A 345 20.75 -6.89 -8.51
CA GLU A 345 21.37 -7.88 -9.39
C GLU A 345 20.43 -8.36 -10.50
N LYS A 346 19.13 -8.23 -10.30
CA LYS A 346 18.05 -8.50 -11.26
C LYS A 346 16.97 -7.43 -11.18
N ASN A 347 16.11 -7.33 -12.19
CA ASN A 347 14.89 -6.52 -12.10
C ASN A 347 13.77 -7.28 -11.38
N SER A 348 12.67 -6.59 -11.07
CA SER A 348 11.51 -7.15 -10.35
C SER A 348 10.87 -8.38 -11.03
N PHE A 349 11.24 -8.65 -12.29
CA PHE A 349 10.76 -9.80 -13.06
C PHE A 349 11.76 -10.96 -13.10
N GLY A 350 12.88 -10.85 -12.36
CA GLY A 350 13.90 -11.89 -12.30
C GLY A 350 14.87 -11.92 -13.50
N VAL A 351 14.90 -10.87 -14.31
CA VAL A 351 15.83 -10.75 -15.46
C VAL A 351 17.11 -10.07 -15.01
N GLU A 352 18.27 -10.63 -15.35
CA GLU A 352 19.59 -10.05 -15.02
C GLU A 352 19.74 -8.65 -15.61
N ILE A 353 20.25 -7.72 -14.81
CA ILE A 353 20.56 -6.36 -15.22
C ILE A 353 22.00 -6.39 -15.75
N ASN A 354 22.18 -6.14 -17.07
CA ASN A 354 23.47 -6.04 -17.72
C ASN A 354 24.19 -4.72 -17.42
#